data_f993a24fd531aeef987c1bbd402a196e
#
_entry.id   f993a24fd531aeef987c1bbd402a196e
#
_cell.length_a   1.000
_cell.length_b   1.000
_cell.length_c   1.000
_cell.angle_alpha   90.00
_cell.angle_beta   90.00
_cell.angle_gamma   90.00
#
_symmetry.space_group_name_H-M   'P 1'
#
loop_
_entity.id
_entity.type
_entity.pdbx_description
1 polymer ?
#
loop_
_entity_poly.entity_id
_entity_poly.type
_entity_poly.pdbx_seq_one_letter_code
_entity_poly.pdbx_strand_id
1 'polypeptide(L)'
;IVTGPGRSEREAFLDREQAKWNLAQNPMLSKSKFADSVDATDGFSIRDLIQLARLSQQTSKEPLTPEKIVNLYRYGEQKSPWEDLNRDKLRNIAEKLKERVKGQDYAVSKVRQAIIRAYSGLAGVQHSKKQRMPKGTLFFVGPTGVGKTELAKALAEFLFGDEEACIRFDMSEFNHEHSDQRLVGAPPGYVG
;
A
#
# COMPACT_ATOMS: atom_id res chain seq x y z
N ILE A 1 -11.59 -22.27 23.79
CA ILE A 1 -11.17 -21.34 22.72
C ILE A 1 -9.72 -21.02 23.01
N VAL A 2 -8.79 -21.51 22.17
CA VAL A 2 -7.37 -21.15 22.28
C VAL A 2 -7.22 -19.77 21.65
N THR A 3 -7.12 -18.75 22.48
CA THR A 3 -6.80 -17.39 22.01
C THR A 3 -5.34 -17.33 21.59
N GLY A 4 -5.05 -16.56 20.53
CA GLY A 4 -3.67 -16.28 20.13
C GLY A 4 -2.88 -15.53 21.21
N PRO A 5 -1.55 -15.45 21.10
CA PRO A 5 -0.71 -14.79 22.08
C PRO A 5 -1.10 -13.31 22.23
N GLY A 6 -1.19 -12.86 23.49
CA GLY A 6 -1.43 -11.46 23.81
C GLY A 6 -0.23 -10.56 23.41
N ARG A 7 -0.44 -9.23 23.48
CA ARG A 7 0.61 -8.25 23.13
C ARG A 7 1.91 -8.48 23.89
N SER A 8 1.83 -8.70 25.20
CA SER A 8 3.00 -8.94 26.07
C SER A 8 3.75 -10.23 25.72
N GLU A 9 3.04 -11.28 25.33
CA GLU A 9 3.64 -12.55 24.94
C GLU A 9 4.34 -12.43 23.58
N ARG A 10 3.75 -11.69 22.64
CA ARG A 10 4.38 -11.39 21.35
C ARG A 10 5.63 -10.52 21.55
N GLU A 11 5.55 -9.52 22.40
CA GLU A 11 6.68 -8.65 22.75
C GLU A 11 7.84 -9.46 23.33
N ALA A 12 7.57 -10.31 24.32
CA ALA A 12 8.60 -11.19 24.93
C ALA A 12 9.19 -12.19 23.93
N PHE A 13 8.38 -12.71 23.02
CA PHE A 13 8.86 -13.60 21.95
C PHE A 13 9.78 -12.86 20.97
N LEU A 14 9.35 -11.70 20.47
CA LEU A 14 10.12 -10.89 19.54
C LEU A 14 11.43 -10.39 20.17
N ASP A 15 11.39 -9.99 21.43
CA ASP A 15 12.59 -9.54 22.17
C ASP A 15 13.62 -10.68 22.32
N ARG A 16 13.17 -11.88 22.69
CA ARG A 16 14.04 -13.06 22.81
C ARG A 16 14.64 -13.49 21.46
N GLU A 17 13.89 -13.36 20.39
CA GLU A 17 14.30 -13.79 19.05
C GLU A 17 15.05 -12.70 18.26
N GLN A 18 15.12 -11.46 18.77
CA GLN A 18 15.78 -10.32 18.10
C GLN A 18 17.20 -10.64 17.61
N ALA A 19 17.98 -11.34 18.45
CA ALA A 19 19.35 -11.70 18.11
C ALA A 19 19.44 -12.64 16.91
N LYS A 20 18.41 -13.46 16.70
CA LYS A 20 18.33 -14.41 15.57
C LYS A 20 17.83 -13.76 14.28
N TRP A 21 17.09 -12.66 14.39
CA TRP A 21 16.45 -12.02 13.26
C TRP A 21 17.36 -11.05 12.49
N ASN A 22 18.63 -11.00 12.77
CA ASN A 22 19.53 -10.01 12.19
C ASN A 22 19.10 -8.53 12.44
N LEU A 23 18.13 -8.32 13.32
CA LEU A 23 17.60 -7.01 13.67
C LEU A 23 18.55 -6.24 14.59
N ALA A 24 19.31 -6.96 15.40
CA ALA A 24 20.25 -6.38 16.37
C ALA A 24 21.42 -5.58 15.73
N GLN A 25 21.69 -5.79 14.45
CA GLN A 25 22.73 -5.07 13.71
C GLN A 25 22.22 -3.80 13.00
N ASN A 26 20.92 -3.51 13.08
CA ASN A 26 20.36 -2.34 12.43
C ASN A 26 20.18 -1.20 13.44
N PRO A 27 21.07 -0.17 13.45
CA PRO A 27 20.99 0.96 14.39
C PRO A 27 19.71 1.82 14.20
N MET A 28 18.90 1.53 13.20
CA MET A 28 17.63 2.19 12.97
C MET A 28 16.44 1.62 13.75
N LEU A 29 16.62 0.52 14.49
CA LEU A 29 15.58 -0.03 15.36
C LEU A 29 15.63 0.64 16.73
N SER A 30 15.15 1.87 16.79
CA SER A 30 14.84 2.53 18.06
C SER A 30 13.73 1.76 18.80
N LYS A 31 13.65 1.91 20.14
CA LYS A 31 12.57 1.30 20.96
C LYS A 31 11.16 1.55 20.41
N SER A 32 10.94 2.70 19.76
CA SER A 32 9.65 3.02 19.14
C SER A 32 9.32 2.10 17.95
N LYS A 33 10.29 1.75 17.11
CA LYS A 33 10.07 0.85 15.96
C LYS A 33 9.86 -0.61 16.38
N PHE A 34 10.39 -1.00 17.52
CA PHE A 34 10.12 -2.32 18.08
C PHE A 34 8.67 -2.45 18.55
N ALA A 35 8.13 -1.44 19.23
CA ALA A 35 6.73 -1.39 19.60
C ALA A 35 5.80 -1.46 18.39
N ASP A 36 6.10 -0.70 17.32
CA ASP A 36 5.37 -0.72 16.05
C ASP A 36 5.37 -2.13 15.43
N SER A 37 6.47 -2.89 15.60
CA SER A 37 6.60 -4.27 15.13
C SER A 37 5.72 -5.24 15.90
N VAL A 38 5.63 -5.07 17.22
CA VAL A 38 4.74 -5.88 18.06
C VAL A 38 3.29 -5.65 17.67
N ASP A 39 2.91 -4.40 17.43
CA ASP A 39 1.56 -4.04 17.01
C ASP A 39 1.23 -4.55 15.58
N ALA A 40 2.21 -4.53 14.67
CA ALA A 40 2.05 -5.09 13.32
C ALA A 40 1.83 -6.61 13.31
N THR A 41 2.23 -7.33 14.35
CA THR A 41 2.00 -8.78 14.51
C THR A 41 0.68 -9.11 15.21
N ASP A 42 -0.22 -8.15 15.35
CA ASP A 42 -1.53 -8.41 15.98
C ASP A 42 -2.31 -9.50 15.22
N GLY A 43 -2.92 -10.42 15.98
CA GLY A 43 -3.60 -11.60 15.45
C GLY A 43 -2.69 -12.75 15.01
N PHE A 44 -1.36 -12.64 15.13
CA PHE A 44 -0.44 -13.72 14.80
C PHE A 44 -0.39 -14.79 15.88
N SER A 45 -0.39 -16.07 15.46
CA SER A 45 -0.10 -17.19 16.34
C SER A 45 1.41 -17.30 16.58
N ILE A 46 1.83 -18.08 17.58
CA ILE A 46 3.24 -18.40 17.82
C ILE A 46 3.88 -19.05 16.56
N ARG A 47 3.11 -19.85 15.82
CA ARG A 47 3.58 -20.47 14.58
C ARG A 47 3.89 -19.40 13.51
N ASP A 48 3.04 -18.39 13.38
CA ASP A 48 3.24 -17.29 12.43
C ASP A 48 4.48 -16.48 12.80
N LEU A 49 4.70 -16.22 14.08
CA LEU A 49 5.89 -15.53 14.57
C LEU A 49 7.18 -16.32 14.27
N ILE A 50 7.16 -17.65 14.42
CA ILE A 50 8.28 -18.52 14.06
C ILE A 50 8.55 -18.48 12.54
N GLN A 51 7.51 -18.53 11.72
CA GLN A 51 7.64 -18.44 10.27
C GLN A 51 8.17 -17.08 9.84
N LEU A 52 7.70 -16.01 10.47
CA LEU A 52 8.20 -14.66 10.26
C LEU A 52 9.70 -14.57 10.55
N ALA A 53 10.15 -15.18 11.67
CA ALA A 53 11.56 -15.25 12.03
C ALA A 53 12.40 -15.97 10.96
N ARG A 54 11.92 -17.10 10.47
CA ARG A 54 12.59 -17.85 9.38
C ARG A 54 12.68 -17.05 8.10
N LEU A 55 11.59 -16.38 7.72
CA LEU A 55 11.55 -15.54 6.53
C LEU A 55 12.57 -14.39 6.61
N SER A 56 12.71 -13.77 7.78
CA SER A 56 13.68 -12.70 7.99
C SER A 56 15.13 -13.14 7.80
N GLN A 57 15.43 -14.41 8.12
CA GLN A 57 16.77 -15.00 7.94
C GLN A 57 17.06 -15.32 6.46
N GLN A 58 16.04 -15.71 5.70
CA GLN A 58 16.19 -16.09 4.29
C GLN A 58 16.34 -14.89 3.35
N THR A 59 15.82 -13.74 3.73
CA THR A 59 15.79 -12.53 2.89
C THR A 59 17.03 -11.65 3.13
N SER A 60 18.21 -12.22 3.20
CA SER A 60 19.44 -11.61 3.76
C SER A 60 20.24 -10.71 2.83
N LYS A 61 19.70 -10.16 1.74
CA LYS A 61 20.44 -9.21 0.89
C LYS A 61 20.44 -7.76 1.39
N GLU A 62 19.41 -7.36 2.14
CA GLU A 62 19.33 -6.06 2.83
C GLU A 62 18.59 -6.22 4.16
N PRO A 63 18.98 -5.49 5.23
CA PRO A 63 18.27 -5.53 6.49
C PRO A 63 16.84 -4.99 6.31
N LEU A 64 15.86 -5.90 6.33
CA LEU A 64 14.46 -5.55 6.21
C LEU A 64 13.96 -4.94 7.52
N THR A 65 13.16 -3.89 7.43
CA THR A 65 12.45 -3.39 8.61
C THR A 65 11.38 -4.42 9.03
N PRO A 66 11.07 -4.54 10.34
CA PRO A 66 10.05 -5.46 10.82
C PRO A 66 8.70 -5.33 10.10
N GLU A 67 8.27 -4.11 9.78
CA GLU A 67 7.06 -3.87 9.01
C GLU A 67 7.13 -4.48 7.59
N LYS A 68 8.28 -4.39 6.93
CA LYS A 68 8.48 -5.00 5.61
C LYS A 68 8.39 -6.52 5.69
N ILE A 69 8.96 -7.13 6.74
CA ILE A 69 8.91 -8.58 6.94
C ILE A 69 7.48 -9.04 7.21
N VAL A 70 6.72 -8.32 8.04
CA VAL A 70 5.32 -8.62 8.32
C VAL A 70 4.47 -8.49 7.05
N ASN A 71 4.69 -7.45 6.25
CA ASN A 71 3.99 -7.27 4.99
C ASN A 71 4.36 -8.37 3.98
N LEU A 72 5.63 -8.76 3.93
CA LEU A 72 6.10 -9.88 3.09
C LEU A 72 5.43 -11.19 3.51
N TYR A 73 5.30 -11.44 4.81
CA TYR A 73 4.63 -12.62 5.33
C TYR A 73 3.13 -12.67 5.01
N ARG A 74 2.43 -11.54 5.19
CA ARG A 74 0.97 -11.44 4.98
C ARG A 74 0.58 -11.44 3.50
N TYR A 75 1.35 -10.77 2.65
CA TYR A 75 0.95 -10.42 1.29
C TYR A 75 1.91 -10.93 0.20
N GLY A 76 2.99 -11.60 0.60
CA GLY A 76 4.05 -11.99 -0.31
C GLY A 76 4.93 -10.82 -0.76
N GLU A 77 5.83 -11.07 -1.69
CA GLU A 77 6.73 -10.07 -2.25
C GLU A 77 5.95 -9.12 -3.17
N GLN A 78 5.40 -8.07 -2.59
CA GLN A 78 4.76 -7.02 -3.37
C GLN A 78 5.82 -6.03 -3.85
N LYS A 79 6.29 -6.22 -5.06
CA LYS A 79 7.06 -5.18 -5.76
C LYS A 79 6.14 -3.97 -5.91
N SER A 80 6.58 -2.83 -5.42
CA SER A 80 5.83 -1.61 -5.65
C SER A 80 5.80 -1.33 -7.16
N PRO A 81 4.63 -1.13 -7.78
CA PRO A 81 4.54 -0.77 -9.19
C PRO A 81 5.36 0.48 -9.56
N TRP A 82 5.66 1.31 -8.55
CA TRP A 82 6.51 2.50 -8.69
C TRP A 82 7.98 2.15 -8.87
N GLU A 83 8.45 0.97 -8.43
CA GLU A 83 9.83 0.48 -8.63
C GLU A 83 10.03 0.03 -10.07
N ASP A 84 8.97 -0.46 -10.72
CA ASP A 84 9.01 -0.86 -12.13
C ASP A 84 8.86 0.32 -13.10
N LEU A 85 8.51 1.52 -12.60
CA LEU A 85 8.49 2.73 -13.39
C LEU A 85 9.91 3.20 -13.66
N ASN A 86 10.25 3.28 -14.94
CA ASN A 86 11.50 3.86 -15.41
C ASN A 86 11.22 5.12 -16.26
N ARG A 87 12.30 5.84 -16.62
CA ARG A 87 12.19 7.07 -17.41
C ARG A 87 11.54 6.85 -18.78
N ASP A 88 11.76 5.68 -19.39
CA ASP A 88 11.21 5.37 -20.71
C ASP A 88 9.72 5.09 -20.66
N LYS A 89 9.25 4.34 -19.64
CA LYS A 89 7.81 4.21 -19.37
C LYS A 89 7.16 5.57 -19.15
N LEU A 90 7.78 6.44 -18.34
CA LEU A 90 7.24 7.78 -18.05
C LEU A 90 7.19 8.70 -19.29
N ARG A 91 8.09 8.54 -20.25
CA ARG A 91 8.01 9.27 -21.53
C ARG A 91 6.78 8.88 -22.31
N ASN A 92 6.45 7.60 -22.35
CA ASN A 92 5.41 7.02 -23.19
C ASN A 92 4.01 7.03 -22.52
N ILE A 93 3.90 7.49 -21.27
CA ILE A 93 2.61 7.48 -20.54
C ILE A 93 1.50 8.22 -21.29
N ALA A 94 1.79 9.36 -21.91
CA ALA A 94 0.77 10.14 -22.60
C ALA A 94 0.25 9.40 -23.82
N GLU A 95 1.12 8.74 -24.58
CA GLU A 95 0.75 7.95 -25.75
C GLU A 95 -0.11 6.76 -25.35
N LYS A 96 0.32 6.03 -24.31
CA LYS A 96 -0.43 4.90 -23.77
C LYS A 96 -1.84 5.30 -23.30
N LEU A 97 -1.95 6.39 -22.56
CA LEU A 97 -3.26 6.88 -22.11
C LEU A 97 -4.14 7.32 -23.31
N LYS A 98 -3.54 7.91 -24.35
CA LYS A 98 -4.23 8.33 -25.57
C LYS A 98 -4.67 7.15 -26.45
N GLU A 99 -4.11 5.97 -26.31
CA GLU A 99 -4.60 4.77 -26.99
C GLU A 99 -6.05 4.48 -26.61
N ARG A 100 -6.41 4.66 -25.34
CA ARG A 100 -7.76 4.40 -24.80
C ARG A 100 -8.63 5.66 -24.72
N VAL A 101 -8.05 6.81 -24.41
CA VAL A 101 -8.81 8.06 -24.19
C VAL A 101 -8.49 9.07 -25.31
N LYS A 102 -9.42 9.22 -26.24
CA LYS A 102 -9.27 10.13 -27.39
C LYS A 102 -9.82 11.51 -27.08
N GLY A 103 -9.19 12.54 -27.64
CA GLY A 103 -9.70 13.91 -27.57
C GLY A 103 -9.59 14.59 -26.21
N GLN A 104 -8.87 14.01 -25.24
CA GLN A 104 -8.69 14.56 -23.90
C GLN A 104 -7.21 14.89 -23.60
N ASP A 105 -6.54 15.53 -24.55
CA ASP A 105 -5.09 15.80 -24.47
C ASP A 105 -4.70 16.60 -23.24
N TYR A 106 -5.51 17.57 -22.85
CA TYR A 106 -5.27 18.38 -21.66
C TYR A 106 -5.31 17.53 -20.38
N ALA A 107 -6.36 16.70 -20.21
CA ALA A 107 -6.51 15.82 -19.06
C ALA A 107 -5.35 14.81 -18.98
N VAL A 108 -5.01 14.17 -20.11
CA VAL A 108 -3.87 13.25 -20.21
C VAL A 108 -2.55 13.95 -19.82
N SER A 109 -2.32 15.17 -20.28
CA SER A 109 -1.14 15.96 -19.90
C SER A 109 -1.07 16.24 -18.40
N LYS A 110 -2.19 16.57 -17.76
CA LYS A 110 -2.26 16.80 -16.29
C LYS A 110 -2.00 15.51 -15.52
N VAL A 111 -2.57 14.39 -15.93
CA VAL A 111 -2.28 13.07 -15.33
C VAL A 111 -0.80 12.73 -15.46
N ARG A 112 -0.22 12.88 -16.65
CA ARG A 112 1.21 12.67 -16.86
C ARG A 112 2.07 13.52 -15.90
N GLN A 113 1.77 14.81 -15.76
CA GLN A 113 2.48 15.69 -14.84
C GLN A 113 2.37 15.22 -13.38
N ALA A 114 1.18 14.79 -12.94
CA ALA A 114 0.96 14.29 -11.59
C ALA A 114 1.80 13.02 -11.33
N ILE A 115 1.85 12.09 -12.28
CA ILE A 115 2.63 10.85 -12.16
C ILE A 115 4.14 11.16 -12.13
N ILE A 116 4.62 12.06 -12.97
CA ILE A 116 6.05 12.47 -12.96
C ILE A 116 6.41 13.10 -11.62
N ARG A 117 5.57 13.96 -11.04
CA ARG A 117 5.79 14.54 -9.71
C ARG A 117 5.82 13.47 -8.62
N ALA A 118 4.88 12.52 -8.67
CA ALA A 118 4.83 11.42 -7.72
C ALA A 118 6.09 10.53 -7.79
N TYR A 119 6.55 10.23 -9.00
CA TYR A 119 7.78 9.45 -9.24
C TYR A 119 9.03 10.18 -8.76
N SER A 120 9.12 11.49 -8.99
CA SER A 120 10.26 12.32 -8.56
C SER A 120 10.31 12.55 -7.05
N GLY A 121 9.37 12.04 -6.27
CA GLY A 121 9.28 12.26 -4.83
C GLY A 121 8.87 13.70 -4.43
N LEU A 122 8.61 14.57 -5.40
CA LEU A 122 8.25 15.97 -5.16
C LEU A 122 6.84 16.14 -4.57
N ALA A 123 5.99 15.12 -4.67
CA ALA A 123 4.65 15.13 -4.12
C ALA A 123 4.60 15.11 -2.57
N GLY A 124 5.72 14.77 -1.90
CA GLY A 124 5.79 14.58 -0.45
C GLY A 124 6.70 15.54 0.30
N VAL A 125 7.30 16.54 -0.36
CA VAL A 125 8.31 17.43 0.25
C VAL A 125 7.75 18.29 1.39
N GLN A 126 6.44 18.48 1.45
CA GLN A 126 5.78 19.32 2.45
C GLN A 126 5.25 18.56 3.68
N HIS A 127 5.39 17.23 3.73
CA HIS A 127 4.77 16.44 4.80
C HIS A 127 5.79 15.51 5.46
N SER A 128 5.69 15.42 6.80
CA SER A 128 6.60 14.63 7.62
C SER A 128 6.63 13.14 7.19
N LYS A 129 7.81 12.54 7.25
CA LYS A 129 8.15 11.17 6.81
C LYS A 129 7.31 10.01 7.39
N LYS A 130 6.32 10.27 8.24
CA LYS A 130 5.60 9.25 9.01
C LYS A 130 4.22 8.87 8.47
N GLN A 131 3.66 9.57 7.47
CA GLN A 131 2.32 9.27 6.98
C GLN A 131 2.40 8.56 5.62
N ARG A 132 1.68 7.45 5.49
CA ARG A 132 1.41 6.78 4.21
C ARG A 132 0.47 7.67 3.38
N MET A 133 1.04 8.64 2.71
CA MET A 133 0.29 9.58 1.87
C MET A 133 0.06 8.97 0.48
N PRO A 134 -1.10 9.24 -0.14
CA PRO A 134 -1.33 8.87 -1.52
C PRO A 134 -0.29 9.55 -2.42
N LYS A 135 0.17 8.84 -3.44
CA LYS A 135 1.16 9.36 -4.40
C LYS A 135 0.63 10.53 -5.23
N GLY A 136 -0.68 10.68 -5.31
CA GLY A 136 -1.35 11.79 -5.96
C GLY A 136 -2.86 11.71 -5.78
N THR A 137 -3.53 12.85 -5.89
CA THR A 137 -4.98 12.97 -5.92
C THR A 137 -5.38 13.63 -7.22
N LEU A 138 -6.30 13.00 -7.95
CA LEU A 138 -6.81 13.48 -9.22
C LEU A 138 -8.33 13.67 -9.11
N PHE A 139 -8.81 14.80 -9.57
CA PHE A 139 -10.22 15.12 -9.60
C PHE A 139 -10.67 15.34 -11.05
N PHE A 140 -11.48 14.41 -11.58
CA PHE A 140 -12.00 14.47 -12.95
C PHE A 140 -13.41 15.03 -12.95
N VAL A 141 -13.60 16.18 -13.60
CA VAL A 141 -14.88 16.87 -13.75
C VAL A 141 -15.24 16.95 -15.23
N GLY A 142 -16.51 16.76 -15.53
CA GLY A 142 -17.04 16.86 -16.88
C GLY A 142 -18.32 16.05 -17.06
N PRO A 143 -19.01 16.20 -18.21
CA PRO A 143 -20.24 15.47 -18.52
C PRO A 143 -20.02 13.95 -18.58
N THR A 144 -21.13 13.20 -18.63
CA THR A 144 -21.08 11.75 -18.80
C THR A 144 -20.53 11.39 -20.19
N GLY A 145 -19.80 10.29 -20.30
CA GLY A 145 -19.29 9.78 -21.58
C GLY A 145 -17.97 10.37 -22.07
N VAL A 146 -17.40 11.38 -21.42
CA VAL A 146 -16.13 12.03 -21.86
C VAL A 146 -14.86 11.25 -21.51
N GLY A 147 -14.96 10.05 -20.95
CA GLY A 147 -13.80 9.18 -20.68
C GLY A 147 -13.19 9.32 -19.28
N LYS A 148 -13.87 9.91 -18.28
CA LYS A 148 -13.33 10.06 -16.91
C LYS A 148 -12.93 8.72 -16.28
N THR A 149 -13.85 7.75 -16.29
CA THR A 149 -13.60 6.40 -15.75
C THR A 149 -12.59 5.64 -16.60
N GLU A 150 -12.65 5.81 -17.92
CA GLU A 150 -11.72 5.18 -18.85
C GLU A 150 -10.28 5.66 -18.62
N LEU A 151 -10.09 6.96 -18.33
CA LEU A 151 -8.78 7.50 -18.00
C LEU A 151 -8.23 6.92 -16.68
N ALA A 152 -9.09 6.68 -15.68
CA ALA A 152 -8.70 6.04 -14.44
C ALA A 152 -8.28 4.58 -14.65
N LYS A 153 -9.04 3.82 -15.46
CA LYS A 153 -8.71 2.44 -15.84
C LYS A 153 -7.42 2.35 -16.65
N ALA A 154 -7.25 3.20 -17.66
CA ALA A 154 -6.03 3.29 -18.45
C ALA A 154 -4.81 3.62 -17.58
N LEU A 155 -4.97 4.47 -16.56
CA LEU A 155 -3.93 4.78 -15.60
C LEU A 155 -3.59 3.58 -14.71
N ALA A 156 -4.60 2.84 -14.23
CA ALA A 156 -4.40 1.63 -13.45
C ALA A 156 -3.64 0.56 -14.26
N GLU A 157 -4.07 0.31 -15.48
CA GLU A 157 -3.38 -0.60 -16.42
C GLU A 157 -1.92 -0.17 -16.66
N PHE A 158 -1.68 1.12 -16.87
CA PHE A 158 -0.33 1.64 -17.06
C PHE A 158 0.58 1.43 -15.84
N LEU A 159 0.05 1.69 -14.62
CA LEU A 159 0.83 1.62 -13.39
C LEU A 159 0.98 0.19 -12.86
N PHE A 160 -0.08 -0.60 -12.95
CA PHE A 160 -0.16 -1.91 -12.29
C PHE A 160 -0.17 -3.08 -13.27
N GLY A 161 -0.30 -2.81 -14.58
CA GLY A 161 -0.43 -3.84 -15.61
C GLY A 161 -1.82 -4.47 -15.70
N ASP A 162 -2.78 -3.98 -14.91
CA ASP A 162 -4.14 -4.48 -14.83
C ASP A 162 -5.13 -3.33 -14.57
N GLU A 163 -6.18 -3.22 -15.36
CA GLU A 163 -7.22 -2.20 -15.17
C GLU A 163 -8.10 -2.48 -13.93
N GLU A 164 -8.21 -3.74 -13.50
CA GLU A 164 -8.96 -4.15 -12.32
C GLU A 164 -8.24 -3.80 -11.00
N ALA A 165 -6.97 -3.40 -11.06
CA ALA A 165 -6.27 -2.84 -9.92
C ALA A 165 -6.88 -1.50 -9.42
N CYS A 166 -7.85 -0.96 -10.16
CA CYS A 166 -8.63 0.22 -9.77
C CYS A 166 -9.80 -0.18 -8.87
N ILE A 167 -9.70 0.09 -7.57
CA ILE A 167 -10.82 -0.11 -6.64
C ILE A 167 -11.85 1.01 -6.86
N ARG A 168 -13.07 0.63 -7.25
CA ARG A 168 -14.16 1.58 -7.50
C ARG A 168 -15.18 1.58 -6.37
N PHE A 169 -15.48 2.77 -5.87
CA PHE A 169 -16.62 3.02 -4.98
C PHE A 169 -17.61 3.95 -5.67
N ASP A 170 -18.81 3.48 -5.93
CA ASP A 170 -19.88 4.32 -6.46
C ASP A 170 -20.64 4.95 -5.30
N MET A 171 -20.42 6.24 -5.08
CA MET A 171 -21.00 6.93 -3.94
C MET A 171 -22.52 7.03 -3.98
N SER A 172 -23.16 6.77 -5.13
CA SER A 172 -24.61 6.68 -5.24
C SER A 172 -25.18 5.49 -4.46
N GLU A 173 -24.40 4.41 -4.28
CA GLU A 173 -24.79 3.24 -3.49
C GLU A 173 -24.76 3.49 -1.97
N PHE A 174 -24.12 4.60 -1.54
CA PHE A 174 -23.94 4.96 -0.14
C PHE A 174 -24.94 6.04 0.33
N ASN A 175 -26.03 6.23 -0.40
CA ASN A 175 -27.06 7.24 -0.12
C ASN A 175 -28.08 6.81 0.95
N HIS A 176 -28.03 5.57 1.41
CA HIS A 176 -28.95 5.05 2.43
C HIS A 176 -28.34 5.13 3.82
N GLU A 177 -29.19 5.37 4.82
CA GLU A 177 -28.84 5.33 6.23
C GLU A 177 -28.16 3.98 6.57
N HIS A 178 -27.00 3.99 7.21
CA HIS A 178 -26.14 2.84 7.53
C HIS A 178 -25.31 2.24 6.37
N SER A 179 -25.35 2.78 5.16
CA SER A 179 -24.51 2.31 4.06
C SER A 179 -23.01 2.68 4.24
N ASP A 180 -22.72 3.66 5.08
CA ASP A 180 -21.38 4.06 5.52
C ASP A 180 -20.62 2.92 6.22
N GLN A 181 -21.33 2.01 6.90
CA GLN A 181 -20.75 0.81 7.52
C GLN A 181 -20.06 -0.11 6.51
N ARG A 182 -20.48 -0.09 5.25
CA ARG A 182 -19.81 -0.85 4.17
C ARG A 182 -18.42 -0.29 3.82
N LEU A 183 -18.18 0.99 4.08
CA LEU A 183 -16.87 1.64 3.86
C LEU A 183 -15.95 1.48 5.08
N VAL A 184 -16.52 1.60 6.28
CA VAL A 184 -15.76 1.63 7.55
C VAL A 184 -15.61 0.22 8.14
N GLY A 185 -16.45 -0.72 7.72
CA GLY A 185 -16.58 -2.04 8.32
C GLY A 185 -17.65 -2.06 9.44
N ALA A 186 -18.23 -3.21 9.68
CA ALA A 186 -19.20 -3.38 10.75
C ALA A 186 -18.53 -3.19 12.13
N PRO A 187 -19.20 -2.51 13.09
CA PRO A 187 -18.68 -2.41 14.44
C PRO A 187 -18.54 -3.81 15.08
N PRO A 188 -17.53 -4.03 15.95
CA PRO A 188 -17.34 -5.31 16.61
C PRO A 188 -18.61 -5.67 17.43
N GLY A 189 -19.20 -6.83 17.13
CA GLY A 189 -20.42 -7.32 17.76
C GLY A 189 -21.64 -7.46 16.83
N TYR A 190 -21.58 -6.96 15.62
CA TYR A 190 -22.58 -7.24 14.59
C TYR A 190 -22.16 -8.51 13.82
N VAL A 191 -22.74 -9.64 14.21
CA VAL A 191 -22.73 -10.88 13.42
C VAL A 191 -24.00 -10.85 12.58
N GLY A 192 -23.85 -10.64 11.28
CA GLY A 192 -24.91 -10.85 10.31
C GLY A 192 -24.83 -12.25 9.74
#